data_447fbf7c1ea97e7ac20cf865042c4029
#
_entry.id   447fbf7c1ea97e7ac20cf865042c4029
#
_cell.length_a   1.000
_cell.length_b   1.000
_cell.length_c   1.000
_cell.angle_alpha   90.00
_cell.angle_beta   90.00
_cell.angle_gamma   90.00
#
_symmetry.space_group_name_H-M   'P 1'
#
loop_
_entity.id
_entity.type
_entity.pdbx_description
1 polymer ?
#
loop_
_entity_poly.entity_id
_entity_poly.type
_entity_poly.pdbx_seq_one_letter_code
_entity_poly.pdbx_strand_id
1 'polypeptide(L)'
;MNIEEEIKKCLIYSKQIKQYDPEPFYVDYFFTKYINSINNIINGIFEEANIDFGLFIKEKISQKEFHEKANIKKDVNALKFSEWFSIKYKKEHENPYPNSMNKICQFKNENESLPKIKIMIRAIERYKNDFNQEIKIDLRNGKIISKEQLDIEIKIQTPIFLETINAKRNEKNEPKVTNKQIISSAFVNLEKDNDVEIMYLCQIYTPVIRRLIDESREKIKELTSWK
;
A
#
# COMPACT_ATOMS: atom_id res chain seq x y z
N MET A 1 21.60 4.10 -2.28
CA MET A 1 20.61 3.03 -1.97
C MET A 1 20.37 2.18 -3.22
N ASN A 2 20.08 0.87 -3.10
CA ASN A 2 19.83 0.01 -4.28
C ASN A 2 18.32 -0.17 -4.47
N ILE A 3 17.75 0.51 -5.48
CA ILE A 3 16.32 0.45 -5.82
C ILE A 3 15.88 -0.99 -6.15
N GLU A 4 16.70 -1.76 -6.86
CA GLU A 4 16.37 -3.14 -7.25
C GLU A 4 16.23 -4.08 -6.03
N GLU A 5 17.02 -3.85 -4.99
CA GLU A 5 16.86 -4.59 -3.73
C GLU A 5 15.57 -4.22 -3.00
N GLU A 6 15.20 -2.94 -3.00
CA GLU A 6 13.94 -2.50 -2.37
C GLU A 6 12.71 -3.05 -3.13
N ILE A 7 12.76 -3.13 -4.48
CA ILE A 7 11.70 -3.80 -5.26
C ILE A 7 11.58 -5.27 -4.88
N LYS A 8 12.73 -5.99 -4.76
CA LYS A 8 12.71 -7.38 -4.31
C LYS A 8 12.10 -7.53 -2.91
N LYS A 9 12.43 -6.61 -1.99
CA LYS A 9 11.82 -6.57 -0.65
C LYS A 9 10.30 -6.35 -0.73
N CYS A 10 9.81 -5.43 -1.56
CA CYS A 10 8.37 -5.23 -1.77
C CYS A 10 7.67 -6.53 -2.22
N LEU A 11 8.26 -7.27 -3.16
CA LEU A 11 7.73 -8.56 -3.62
C LEU A 11 7.71 -9.62 -2.52
N ILE A 12 8.79 -9.70 -1.72
CA ILE A 12 8.88 -10.61 -0.57
C ILE A 12 7.81 -10.27 0.45
N TYR A 13 7.69 -9.00 0.84
CA TYR A 13 6.72 -8.58 1.85
C TYR A 13 5.28 -8.76 1.37
N SER A 14 4.96 -8.47 0.12
CA SER A 14 3.64 -8.75 -0.46
C SER A 14 3.32 -10.25 -0.43
N LYS A 15 4.30 -11.13 -0.71
CA LYS A 15 4.13 -12.58 -0.59
C LYS A 15 3.91 -13.02 0.86
N GLN A 16 4.63 -12.43 1.82
CA GLN A 16 4.46 -12.71 3.24
C GLN A 16 3.09 -12.23 3.74
N ILE A 17 2.65 -11.03 3.34
CA ILE A 17 1.30 -10.54 3.64
C ILE A 17 0.27 -11.58 3.16
N LYS A 18 0.35 -12.05 1.92
CA LYS A 18 -0.55 -13.08 1.39
C LYS A 18 -0.51 -14.38 2.17
N GLN A 19 0.66 -14.78 2.67
CA GLN A 19 0.83 -16.02 3.44
C GLN A 19 0.20 -15.94 4.84
N TYR A 20 0.27 -14.77 5.47
CA TYR A 20 -0.17 -14.58 6.85
C TYR A 20 -1.54 -13.90 6.98
N ASP A 21 -2.11 -13.40 5.86
CA ASP A 21 -3.45 -12.82 5.87
C ASP A 21 -4.49 -13.88 6.34
N PRO A 22 -5.35 -13.57 7.31
CA PRO A 22 -5.63 -12.26 7.93
C PRO A 22 -4.93 -12.02 9.29
N GLU A 23 -3.85 -12.69 9.65
CA GLU A 23 -3.22 -12.57 10.97
C GLU A 23 -2.66 -11.15 11.22
N PRO A 24 -3.26 -10.35 12.13
CA PRO A 24 -3.03 -8.91 12.19
C PRO A 24 -1.59 -8.53 12.46
N PHE A 25 -0.90 -9.25 13.34
CA PHE A 25 0.48 -8.95 13.71
C PHE A 25 1.45 -9.06 12.54
N TYR A 26 1.41 -10.19 11.82
CA TYR A 26 2.31 -10.39 10.69
C TYR A 26 1.93 -9.51 9.50
N VAL A 27 0.63 -9.29 9.28
CA VAL A 27 0.19 -8.37 8.22
C VAL A 27 0.67 -6.96 8.52
N ASP A 28 0.50 -6.45 9.75
CA ASP A 28 0.99 -5.12 10.15
C ASP A 28 2.51 -5.01 9.99
N TYR A 29 3.25 -6.02 10.49
CA TYR A 29 4.71 -6.06 10.38
C TYR A 29 5.19 -6.00 8.93
N PHE A 30 4.68 -6.89 8.07
CA PHE A 30 5.13 -6.96 6.67
C PHE A 30 4.62 -5.79 5.84
N PHE A 31 3.43 -5.27 6.13
CA PHE A 31 2.91 -4.09 5.47
C PHE A 31 3.71 -2.84 5.85
N THR A 32 4.09 -2.69 7.12
CA THR A 32 5.02 -1.65 7.56
C THR A 32 6.35 -1.71 6.80
N LYS A 33 6.92 -2.92 6.64
CA LYS A 33 8.15 -3.12 5.87
C LYS A 33 7.97 -2.80 4.39
N TYR A 34 6.84 -3.18 3.81
CA TYR A 34 6.48 -2.85 2.43
C TYR A 34 6.43 -1.33 2.21
N ILE A 35 5.72 -0.59 3.06
CA ILE A 35 5.65 0.88 3.00
C ILE A 35 7.03 1.52 3.14
N ASN A 36 7.86 1.02 4.05
CA ASN A 36 9.23 1.53 4.19
C ASN A 36 10.05 1.33 2.91
N SER A 37 9.92 0.17 2.26
CA SER A 37 10.60 -0.08 0.99
C SER A 37 10.09 0.83 -0.13
N ILE A 38 8.79 1.14 -0.18
CA ILE A 38 8.24 2.12 -1.12
C ILE A 38 8.86 3.51 -0.90
N ASN A 39 8.91 3.99 0.34
CA ASN A 39 9.54 5.27 0.65
C ASN A 39 11.05 5.27 0.28
N ASN A 40 11.73 4.16 0.53
CA ASN A 40 13.12 4.00 0.12
C ASN A 40 13.28 4.05 -1.40
N ILE A 41 12.40 3.41 -2.17
CA ILE A 41 12.42 3.48 -3.64
C ILE A 41 12.28 4.92 -4.12
N ILE A 42 11.30 5.67 -3.59
CA ILE A 42 11.09 7.07 -3.97
C ILE A 42 12.34 7.90 -3.67
N ASN A 43 12.93 7.75 -2.49
CA ASN A 43 14.17 8.44 -2.16
C ASN A 43 15.33 7.99 -3.07
N GLY A 44 15.40 6.70 -3.42
CA GLY A 44 16.41 6.14 -4.34
C GLY A 44 16.36 6.76 -5.73
N ILE A 45 15.17 7.07 -6.26
CA ILE A 45 15.01 7.78 -7.52
C ILE A 45 15.71 9.15 -7.46
N PHE A 46 15.56 9.88 -6.35
CA PHE A 46 16.23 11.17 -6.17
C PHE A 46 17.72 11.03 -5.86
N GLU A 47 18.17 9.91 -5.28
CA GLU A 47 19.60 9.61 -5.14
C GLU A 47 20.25 9.35 -6.52
N GLU A 48 19.60 8.55 -7.40
CA GLU A 48 20.07 8.36 -8.79
C GLU A 48 20.12 9.71 -9.53
N ALA A 49 19.03 10.50 -9.45
CA ALA A 49 18.98 11.83 -10.05
C ALA A 49 20.06 12.78 -9.49
N ASN A 50 20.32 12.76 -8.19
CA ASN A 50 21.38 13.57 -7.58
C ASN A 50 22.77 13.28 -8.14
N ILE A 51 23.05 12.01 -8.43
CA ILE A 51 24.31 11.59 -9.04
C ILE A 51 24.39 12.10 -10.49
N ASP A 52 23.36 11.83 -11.28
CA ASP A 52 23.35 12.11 -12.72
C ASP A 52 23.31 13.62 -13.03
N PHE A 53 22.64 14.43 -12.21
CA PHE A 53 22.67 15.90 -12.32
C PHE A 53 23.89 16.54 -11.62
N GLY A 54 24.66 15.80 -10.83
CA GLY A 54 25.85 16.32 -10.15
C GLY A 54 25.51 17.36 -9.05
N LEU A 55 24.41 17.14 -8.33
CA LEU A 55 24.00 18.09 -7.27
C LEU A 55 24.82 17.91 -5.98
N PHE A 56 25.47 16.76 -5.77
CA PHE A 56 26.34 16.45 -4.63
C PHE A 56 25.66 16.66 -3.27
N ILE A 57 24.39 16.28 -3.12
CA ILE A 57 23.69 16.24 -1.83
C ILE A 57 24.25 15.04 -1.05
N LYS A 58 24.73 15.26 0.16
CA LYS A 58 25.40 14.22 0.97
C LYS A 58 24.45 13.52 1.96
N GLU A 59 23.32 14.13 2.25
CA GLU A 59 22.33 13.63 3.20
C GLU A 59 21.28 12.77 2.50
N LYS A 60 20.40 12.12 3.29
CA LYS A 60 19.27 11.38 2.74
C LYS A 60 18.41 12.33 1.91
N ILE A 61 18.14 11.93 0.66
CA ILE A 61 17.53 12.83 -0.32
C ILE A 61 16.05 12.52 -0.43
N SER A 62 15.22 13.48 -0.05
CA SER A 62 13.82 13.55 -0.39
C SER A 62 13.61 14.38 -1.67
N GLN A 63 12.43 14.28 -2.27
CA GLN A 63 12.04 15.13 -3.39
C GLN A 63 12.21 16.63 -3.07
N LYS A 64 11.83 17.05 -1.86
CA LYS A 64 11.91 18.45 -1.42
C LYS A 64 13.38 18.92 -1.37
N GLU A 65 14.25 18.18 -0.73
CA GLU A 65 15.68 18.50 -0.62
C GLU A 65 16.36 18.55 -1.98
N PHE A 66 16.00 17.61 -2.88
CA PHE A 66 16.48 17.62 -4.24
C PHE A 66 16.06 18.89 -4.99
N HIS A 67 14.77 19.26 -4.92
CA HIS A 67 14.25 20.48 -5.57
C HIS A 67 14.91 21.76 -5.03
N GLU A 68 15.04 21.87 -3.72
CA GLU A 68 15.71 23.03 -3.07
C GLU A 68 17.16 23.16 -3.51
N LYS A 69 17.90 22.04 -3.58
CA LYS A 69 19.29 22.03 -4.00
C LYS A 69 19.46 22.37 -5.48
N ALA A 70 18.58 21.81 -6.34
CA ALA A 70 18.54 22.13 -7.75
C ALA A 70 18.30 23.66 -7.97
N ASN A 71 17.40 24.24 -7.19
CA ASN A 71 17.12 25.67 -7.24
C ASN A 71 18.32 26.52 -6.78
N ILE A 72 18.97 26.17 -5.68
CA ILE A 72 20.18 26.85 -5.20
C ILE A 72 21.30 26.82 -6.23
N LYS A 73 21.49 25.68 -6.91
CA LYS A 73 22.48 25.50 -7.97
C LYS A 73 22.05 26.07 -9.33
N LYS A 74 20.82 26.50 -9.44
CA LYS A 74 20.20 26.96 -10.70
C LYS A 74 20.30 25.92 -11.83
N ASP A 75 20.27 24.62 -11.48
CA ASP A 75 20.28 23.53 -12.46
C ASP A 75 18.87 23.36 -13.05
N VAL A 76 18.70 23.92 -14.24
CA VAL A 76 17.41 23.93 -14.95
C VAL A 76 16.92 22.52 -15.27
N ASN A 77 17.82 21.60 -15.60
CA ASN A 77 17.43 20.22 -15.94
C ASN A 77 17.03 19.42 -14.70
N ALA A 78 17.71 19.59 -13.58
CA ALA A 78 17.31 19.00 -12.29
C ALA A 78 15.95 19.55 -11.81
N LEU A 79 15.70 20.85 -11.98
CA LEU A 79 14.39 21.44 -11.67
C LEU A 79 13.28 20.86 -12.55
N LYS A 80 13.50 20.75 -13.88
CA LYS A 80 12.56 20.12 -14.81
C LYS A 80 12.26 18.67 -14.42
N PHE A 81 13.26 17.90 -13.98
CA PHE A 81 13.06 16.53 -13.49
C PHE A 81 12.16 16.52 -12.24
N SER A 82 12.45 17.37 -11.26
CA SER A 82 11.67 17.44 -10.02
C SER A 82 10.20 17.82 -10.26
N GLU A 83 9.95 18.77 -11.16
CA GLU A 83 8.61 19.19 -11.57
C GLU A 83 7.88 18.06 -12.32
N TRP A 84 8.56 17.44 -13.29
CA TRP A 84 8.03 16.30 -14.03
C TRP A 84 7.64 15.15 -13.09
N PHE A 85 8.52 14.82 -12.14
CA PHE A 85 8.26 13.77 -11.15
C PHE A 85 7.01 14.10 -10.32
N SER A 86 6.87 15.34 -9.84
CA SER A 86 5.70 15.77 -9.07
C SER A 86 4.39 15.57 -9.84
N ILE A 87 4.38 15.99 -11.12
CA ILE A 87 3.20 15.84 -12.00
C ILE A 87 2.91 14.35 -12.25
N LYS A 88 3.94 13.57 -12.57
CA LYS A 88 3.83 12.14 -12.84
C LYS A 88 3.33 11.38 -11.62
N TYR A 89 3.93 11.63 -10.45
CA TYR A 89 3.54 11.02 -9.18
C TYR A 89 2.07 11.32 -8.86
N LYS A 90 1.65 12.59 -8.98
CA LYS A 90 0.26 12.99 -8.77
C LYS A 90 -0.68 12.25 -9.72
N LYS A 91 -0.37 12.18 -11.01
CA LYS A 91 -1.18 11.50 -12.02
C LYS A 91 -1.34 10.00 -11.72
N GLU A 92 -0.27 9.30 -11.33
CA GLU A 92 -0.34 7.88 -10.95
C GLU A 92 -1.25 7.66 -9.72
N HIS A 93 -1.34 8.66 -8.82
CA HIS A 93 -2.14 8.61 -7.61
C HIS A 93 -3.55 9.22 -7.77
N GLU A 94 -4.01 9.54 -8.97
CA GLU A 94 -5.41 9.88 -9.24
C GLU A 94 -6.33 8.64 -9.17
N ASN A 95 -5.78 7.45 -9.43
CA ASN A 95 -6.53 6.20 -9.30
C ASN A 95 -6.76 5.84 -7.82
N PRO A 96 -7.92 5.24 -7.46
CA PRO A 96 -8.32 5.02 -6.07
C PRO A 96 -7.29 4.23 -5.25
N TYR A 97 -6.76 3.12 -5.76
CA TYR A 97 -5.83 2.27 -5.00
C TYR A 97 -4.44 2.91 -4.81
N PRO A 98 -3.77 3.45 -5.84
CA PRO A 98 -2.57 4.24 -5.66
C PRO A 98 -2.77 5.44 -4.73
N ASN A 99 -3.92 6.12 -4.80
CA ASN A 99 -4.27 7.21 -3.88
C ASN A 99 -4.33 6.73 -2.44
N SER A 100 -4.99 5.59 -2.19
CA SER A 100 -5.05 4.98 -0.86
C SER A 100 -3.63 4.65 -0.34
N MET A 101 -2.77 4.08 -1.18
CA MET A 101 -1.38 3.81 -0.80
C MET A 101 -0.61 5.10 -0.46
N ASN A 102 -0.77 6.15 -1.26
CA ASN A 102 -0.14 7.45 -0.98
C ASN A 102 -0.59 8.01 0.37
N LYS A 103 -1.90 7.99 0.66
CA LYS A 103 -2.45 8.42 1.96
C LYS A 103 -1.89 7.60 3.13
N ILE A 104 -1.72 6.27 2.96
CA ILE A 104 -1.11 5.42 3.98
C ILE A 104 0.35 5.79 4.22
N CYS A 105 1.13 6.01 3.14
CA CYS A 105 2.51 6.45 3.26
C CYS A 105 2.63 7.80 3.98
N GLN A 106 1.77 8.76 3.64
CA GLN A 106 1.70 10.05 4.31
C GLN A 106 1.34 9.90 5.79
N PHE A 107 0.25 9.18 6.10
CA PHE A 107 -0.16 8.93 7.47
C PHE A 107 0.96 8.31 8.32
N LYS A 108 1.65 7.30 7.76
CA LYS A 108 2.78 6.66 8.44
C LYS A 108 3.94 7.63 8.69
N ASN A 109 4.26 8.48 7.73
CA ASN A 109 5.34 9.46 7.87
C ASN A 109 5.02 10.53 8.93
N GLU A 110 3.75 10.90 9.09
CA GLU A 110 3.30 11.89 10.06
C GLU A 110 3.13 11.30 11.47
N ASN A 111 2.74 10.02 11.59
CA ASN A 111 2.35 9.40 12.86
C ASN A 111 3.32 8.30 13.33
N GLU A 112 4.38 7.99 12.56
CA GLU A 112 5.34 6.90 12.79
C GLU A 112 4.72 5.48 12.87
N SER A 113 3.41 5.37 12.64
CA SER A 113 2.62 4.14 12.69
C SER A 113 1.69 4.02 11.49
N LEU A 114 1.22 2.81 11.21
CA LEU A 114 0.18 2.60 10.19
C LEU A 114 -1.21 3.00 10.73
N PRO A 115 -2.16 3.33 9.83
CA PRO A 115 -3.57 3.36 10.17
C PRO A 115 -4.01 2.00 10.73
N LYS A 116 -5.07 1.99 11.53
CA LYS A 116 -5.58 0.77 12.18
C LYS A 116 -5.91 -0.31 11.14
N ILE A 117 -5.36 -1.51 11.36
CA ILE A 117 -5.72 -2.70 10.58
C ILE A 117 -6.95 -3.34 11.20
N LYS A 118 -7.88 -3.74 10.34
CA LYS A 118 -9.12 -4.45 10.66
C LYS A 118 -9.13 -5.79 9.97
N ILE A 119 -9.71 -6.79 10.61
CA ILE A 119 -10.01 -8.07 9.96
C ILE A 119 -11.48 -8.09 9.60
N MET A 120 -11.79 -8.41 8.36
CA MET A 120 -13.16 -8.47 7.86
C MET A 120 -13.44 -9.83 7.24
N ILE A 121 -14.64 -10.35 7.52
CA ILE A 121 -15.24 -11.47 6.77
C ILE A 121 -16.05 -10.87 5.63
N ARG A 122 -15.89 -11.43 4.45
CA ARG A 122 -16.62 -10.99 3.26
C ARG A 122 -17.08 -12.16 2.41
N ALA A 123 -18.17 -11.98 1.69
CA ALA A 123 -18.57 -12.87 0.63
C ALA A 123 -17.94 -12.43 -0.69
N ILE A 124 -17.33 -13.36 -1.42
CA ILE A 124 -16.83 -13.10 -2.78
C ILE A 124 -17.84 -13.65 -3.77
N GLU A 125 -18.47 -12.77 -4.53
CA GLU A 125 -19.04 -13.10 -5.82
C GLU A 125 -18.06 -12.71 -6.92
N ARG A 126 -18.12 -13.41 -8.07
CA ARG A 126 -17.09 -13.34 -9.13
C ARG A 126 -16.70 -11.93 -9.56
N TYR A 127 -17.48 -10.88 -9.22
CA TYR A 127 -17.23 -9.50 -9.64
C TYR A 127 -17.70 -8.41 -8.67
N LYS A 128 -18.25 -8.75 -7.48
CA LYS A 128 -18.74 -7.77 -6.51
C LYS A 128 -18.50 -8.24 -5.07
N ASN A 129 -17.97 -7.34 -4.24
CA ASN A 129 -17.94 -7.51 -2.79
C ASN A 129 -19.26 -6.94 -2.24
N ASP A 130 -20.30 -7.77 -2.14
CA ASP A 130 -21.63 -7.27 -1.77
C ASP A 130 -21.79 -7.03 -0.27
N PHE A 131 -21.02 -7.73 0.59
CA PHE A 131 -21.16 -7.63 2.04
C PHE A 131 -19.83 -7.83 2.76
N ASN A 132 -19.54 -6.93 3.71
CA ASN A 132 -18.42 -7.03 4.62
C ASN A 132 -18.93 -7.00 6.06
N GLN A 133 -18.34 -7.78 6.92
CA GLN A 133 -18.56 -7.72 8.37
C GLN A 133 -17.21 -7.61 9.06
N GLU A 134 -17.03 -6.55 9.86
CA GLU A 134 -15.84 -6.41 10.70
C GLU A 134 -15.87 -7.45 11.82
N ILE A 135 -14.81 -8.24 11.95
CA ILE A 135 -14.61 -9.08 13.11
C ILE A 135 -13.99 -8.19 14.18
N LYS A 136 -14.71 -7.99 15.28
CA LYS A 136 -14.17 -7.30 16.45
C LYS A 136 -13.20 -8.21 17.17
N ILE A 137 -11.93 -8.04 16.88
CA ILE A 137 -10.86 -8.70 17.61
C ILE A 137 -10.62 -7.92 18.90
N ASP A 138 -10.99 -8.50 20.03
CA ASP A 138 -10.72 -7.92 21.35
C ASP A 138 -9.24 -8.06 21.66
N LEU A 139 -8.47 -6.99 21.40
CA LEU A 139 -7.06 -6.87 21.78
C LEU A 139 -6.98 -6.55 23.29
N ARG A 140 -7.33 -7.49 24.15
CA ARG A 140 -7.25 -7.33 25.60
C ARG A 140 -5.85 -6.93 26.02
N ASN A 141 -5.71 -5.75 26.60
CA ASN A 141 -4.45 -5.22 27.16
C ASN A 141 -3.28 -5.13 26.19
N GLY A 142 -3.49 -4.84 24.91
CA GLY A 142 -2.44 -4.70 23.92
C GLY A 142 -1.75 -6.02 23.54
N LYS A 143 -2.27 -7.18 23.98
CA LYS A 143 -1.81 -8.49 23.54
C LYS A 143 -2.40 -8.79 22.18
N ILE A 144 -1.52 -9.11 21.24
CA ILE A 144 -1.88 -9.59 19.92
C ILE A 144 -2.53 -10.97 20.10
N ILE A 145 -3.70 -11.15 19.49
CA ILE A 145 -4.43 -12.41 19.49
C ILE A 145 -3.58 -13.44 18.74
N SER A 146 -3.42 -14.64 19.31
CA SER A 146 -2.77 -15.72 18.60
C SER A 146 -3.57 -16.12 17.35
N LYS A 147 -2.90 -16.76 16.39
CA LYS A 147 -3.56 -17.27 15.18
C LYS A 147 -4.73 -18.19 15.52
N GLU A 148 -4.57 -19.04 16.54
CA GLU A 148 -5.58 -19.98 17.00
C GLU A 148 -6.83 -19.23 17.50
N GLN A 149 -6.65 -18.14 18.25
CA GLN A 149 -7.78 -17.30 18.71
C GLN A 149 -8.48 -16.63 17.55
N LEU A 150 -7.73 -16.11 16.58
CA LEU A 150 -8.30 -15.53 15.38
C LEU A 150 -9.11 -16.56 14.56
N ASP A 151 -8.57 -17.77 14.37
CA ASP A 151 -9.24 -18.86 13.67
C ASP A 151 -10.54 -19.27 14.37
N ILE A 152 -10.55 -19.27 15.72
CA ILE A 152 -11.77 -19.52 16.52
C ILE A 152 -12.80 -18.39 16.27
N GLU A 153 -12.39 -17.13 16.35
CA GLU A 153 -13.30 -16.01 16.12
C GLU A 153 -13.90 -16.04 14.69
N ILE A 154 -13.07 -16.31 13.68
CA ILE A 154 -13.53 -16.47 12.29
C ILE A 154 -14.56 -17.61 12.19
N LYS A 155 -14.30 -18.77 12.84
CA LYS A 155 -15.24 -19.90 12.85
C LYS A 155 -16.57 -19.55 13.51
N ILE A 156 -16.56 -18.76 14.57
CA ILE A 156 -17.78 -18.32 15.27
C ILE A 156 -18.54 -17.32 14.43
N GLN A 157 -17.86 -16.36 13.82
CA GLN A 157 -18.49 -15.26 13.09
C GLN A 157 -18.99 -15.66 11.70
N THR A 158 -18.35 -16.64 11.05
CA THR A 158 -18.72 -17.05 9.68
C THR A 158 -20.15 -17.55 9.54
N PRO A 159 -20.71 -18.44 10.40
CA PRO A 159 -22.11 -18.85 10.32
C PRO A 159 -23.08 -17.69 10.51
N ILE A 160 -22.79 -16.80 11.46
CA ILE A 160 -23.64 -15.61 11.77
C ILE A 160 -23.66 -14.69 10.54
N PHE A 161 -22.50 -14.47 9.92
CA PHE A 161 -22.39 -13.68 8.70
C PHE A 161 -23.15 -14.30 7.55
N LEU A 162 -23.03 -15.63 7.34
CA LEU A 162 -23.76 -16.36 6.30
C LEU A 162 -25.28 -16.28 6.47
N GLU A 163 -25.77 -16.42 7.68
CA GLU A 163 -27.18 -16.30 7.98
C GLU A 163 -27.68 -14.89 7.64
N THR A 164 -26.95 -13.88 8.12
CA THR A 164 -27.28 -12.46 7.90
C THR A 164 -27.29 -12.09 6.40
N ILE A 165 -26.27 -12.51 5.65
CA ILE A 165 -26.19 -12.19 4.22
C ILE A 165 -27.27 -12.92 3.44
N ASN A 166 -27.52 -14.20 3.75
CA ASN A 166 -28.51 -15.02 3.04
C ASN A 166 -29.96 -14.58 3.35
N ALA A 167 -30.24 -14.04 4.55
CA ALA A 167 -31.50 -13.41 4.85
C ALA A 167 -31.76 -12.19 3.95
N LYS A 168 -30.78 -11.27 3.86
CA LYS A 168 -30.88 -10.09 2.99
C LYS A 168 -31.01 -10.44 1.51
N ARG A 169 -30.31 -11.48 1.05
CA ARG A 169 -30.41 -11.95 -0.34
C ARG A 169 -31.73 -12.60 -0.66
N ASN A 170 -32.28 -13.33 0.29
CA ASN A 170 -33.62 -13.93 0.13
C ASN A 170 -34.70 -12.84 -0.03
N GLU A 171 -34.62 -11.74 0.70
CA GLU A 171 -35.51 -10.57 0.54
C GLU A 171 -35.44 -9.98 -0.89
N LYS A 172 -34.29 -10.10 -1.56
CA LYS A 172 -34.03 -9.59 -2.92
C LYS A 172 -34.20 -10.66 -4.00
N ASN A 173 -34.60 -11.90 -3.65
CA ASN A 173 -34.64 -13.05 -4.54
C ASN A 173 -33.28 -13.35 -5.21
N GLU A 174 -32.17 -13.10 -4.51
CA GLU A 174 -30.81 -13.37 -4.99
C GLU A 174 -30.33 -14.77 -4.56
N PRO A 175 -29.39 -15.41 -5.31
CA PRO A 175 -28.84 -16.71 -4.94
C PRO A 175 -28.14 -16.69 -3.59
N LYS A 176 -28.27 -17.75 -2.80
CA LYS A 176 -27.60 -17.87 -1.50
C LYS A 176 -26.08 -17.99 -1.64
N VAL A 177 -25.36 -17.35 -0.72
CA VAL A 177 -23.93 -17.50 -0.55
C VAL A 177 -23.63 -18.77 0.24
N THR A 178 -22.57 -19.46 -0.12
CA THR A 178 -22.07 -20.68 0.53
C THR A 178 -20.76 -20.41 1.29
N ASN A 179 -20.36 -21.30 2.19
CA ASN A 179 -19.09 -21.21 2.91
C ASN A 179 -17.87 -21.07 1.99
N LYS A 180 -17.91 -21.64 0.77
CA LYS A 180 -16.82 -21.57 -0.20
C LYS A 180 -16.58 -20.17 -0.78
N GLN A 181 -17.55 -19.28 -0.61
CA GLN A 181 -17.51 -17.90 -1.07
C GLN A 181 -17.13 -16.94 0.05
N ILE A 182 -16.93 -17.44 1.26
CA ILE A 182 -16.55 -16.63 2.42
C ILE A 182 -15.03 -16.63 2.55
N ILE A 183 -14.48 -15.44 2.67
CA ILE A 183 -13.07 -15.24 3.01
C ILE A 183 -12.94 -14.24 4.16
N SER A 184 -11.82 -14.32 4.86
CA SER A 184 -11.38 -13.32 5.81
C SER A 184 -10.09 -12.68 5.30
N SER A 185 -9.96 -11.38 5.42
CA SER A 185 -8.78 -10.63 4.98
C SER A 185 -8.52 -9.43 5.89
N ALA A 186 -7.29 -8.94 5.85
CA ALA A 186 -6.88 -7.73 6.55
C ALA A 186 -7.10 -6.48 5.68
N PHE A 187 -7.69 -5.46 6.29
CA PHE A 187 -8.00 -4.18 5.69
C PHE A 187 -7.35 -3.05 6.46
N VAL A 188 -7.01 -1.98 5.76
CA VAL A 188 -6.63 -0.71 6.36
C VAL A 188 -7.74 0.30 6.13
N ASN A 189 -8.10 1.04 7.19
CA ASN A 189 -9.09 2.10 7.14
C ASN A 189 -8.40 3.46 7.15
N LEU A 190 -8.61 4.26 6.12
CA LEU A 190 -8.05 5.61 5.96
C LEU A 190 -9.08 6.69 6.27
N GLU A 191 -10.34 6.43 5.96
CA GLU A 191 -11.45 7.36 6.10
C GLU A 191 -12.71 6.56 6.44
N LYS A 192 -13.71 7.25 6.98
CA LYS A 192 -14.99 6.60 7.29
C LYS A 192 -15.53 5.91 6.02
N ASP A 193 -15.80 4.62 6.13
CA ASP A 193 -16.36 3.77 5.08
C ASP A 193 -15.44 3.49 3.86
N ASN A 194 -14.13 3.75 3.99
CA ASN A 194 -13.14 3.42 2.96
C ASN A 194 -12.12 2.40 3.49
N ASP A 195 -12.53 1.15 3.53
CA ASP A 195 -11.68 0.02 3.91
C ASP A 195 -11.02 -0.57 2.65
N VAL A 196 -9.70 -0.63 2.63
CA VAL A 196 -8.91 -1.14 1.50
C VAL A 196 -8.19 -2.42 1.91
N GLU A 197 -8.37 -3.50 1.16
CA GLU A 197 -7.68 -4.76 1.39
C GLU A 197 -6.19 -4.63 1.17
N ILE A 198 -5.39 -4.95 2.20
CA ILE A 198 -3.94 -4.72 2.20
C ILE A 198 -3.23 -5.54 1.13
N MET A 199 -3.56 -6.83 0.99
CA MET A 199 -2.95 -7.71 -0.01
C MET A 199 -3.19 -7.17 -1.43
N TYR A 200 -4.44 -6.82 -1.73
CA TYR A 200 -4.82 -6.30 -3.05
C TYR A 200 -4.14 -4.97 -3.35
N LEU A 201 -4.06 -4.09 -2.34
CA LEU A 201 -3.38 -2.82 -2.45
C LEU A 201 -1.89 -2.99 -2.82
N CYS A 202 -1.17 -3.89 -2.16
CA CYS A 202 0.22 -4.18 -2.47
C CYS A 202 0.40 -4.75 -3.89
N GLN A 203 -0.52 -5.63 -4.34
CA GLN A 203 -0.47 -6.21 -5.68
C GLN A 203 -0.65 -5.16 -6.78
N ILE A 204 -1.56 -4.21 -6.60
CA ILE A 204 -1.81 -3.14 -7.58
C ILE A 204 -0.68 -2.10 -7.56
N TYR A 205 -0.16 -1.78 -6.38
CA TYR A 205 0.79 -0.68 -6.26
C TYR A 205 2.21 -1.04 -6.70
N THR A 206 2.64 -2.28 -6.56
CA THR A 206 3.99 -2.71 -7.00
C THR A 206 4.26 -2.42 -8.49
N PRO A 207 3.36 -2.72 -9.45
CA PRO A 207 3.53 -2.32 -10.85
C PRO A 207 3.57 -0.80 -11.07
N VAL A 208 2.81 -0.03 -10.29
CA VAL A 208 2.81 1.44 -10.38
C VAL A 208 4.19 1.99 -10.03
N ILE A 209 4.78 1.51 -8.93
CA ILE A 209 6.13 1.92 -8.50
C ILE A 209 7.19 1.53 -9.53
N ARG A 210 7.12 0.32 -10.11
CA ARG A 210 8.05 -0.10 -11.16
C ARG A 210 8.02 0.84 -12.37
N ARG A 211 6.82 1.13 -12.86
CA ARG A 211 6.65 2.08 -13.98
C ARG A 211 7.22 3.45 -13.63
N LEU A 212 6.98 3.95 -12.42
CA LEU A 212 7.51 5.22 -11.97
C LEU A 212 9.06 5.25 -11.97
N ILE A 213 9.71 4.15 -11.55
CA ILE A 213 11.17 4.01 -11.61
C ILE A 213 11.68 4.06 -13.05
N ASP A 214 11.10 3.22 -13.92
CA ASP A 214 11.55 3.11 -15.32
C ASP A 214 11.42 4.45 -16.05
N GLU A 215 10.27 5.10 -15.93
CA GLU A 215 10.03 6.41 -16.54
C GLU A 215 10.90 7.52 -15.92
N SER A 216 11.21 7.44 -14.62
CA SER A 216 12.13 8.40 -13.97
C SER A 216 13.54 8.27 -14.52
N ARG A 217 14.03 7.04 -14.71
CA ARG A 217 15.36 6.78 -15.30
C ARG A 217 15.44 7.24 -16.76
N GLU A 218 14.37 7.03 -17.53
CA GLU A 218 14.30 7.54 -18.90
C GLU A 218 14.33 9.08 -18.92
N LYS A 219 13.58 9.72 -18.02
CA LYS A 219 13.54 11.19 -17.92
C LYS A 219 14.88 11.79 -17.47
N ILE A 220 15.57 11.15 -16.53
CA ILE A 220 16.93 11.55 -16.13
C ILE A 220 17.87 11.48 -17.33
N LYS A 221 17.89 10.36 -18.08
CA LYS A 221 18.70 10.21 -19.28
C LYS A 221 18.40 11.27 -20.33
N GLU A 222 17.12 11.54 -20.63
CA GLU A 222 16.70 12.59 -21.53
C GLU A 222 17.31 13.95 -21.16
N LEU A 223 17.20 14.33 -19.88
CA LEU A 223 17.63 15.65 -19.41
C LEU A 223 19.14 15.76 -19.19
N THR A 224 19.88 14.63 -19.09
CA THR A 224 21.34 14.63 -18.95
C THR A 224 22.09 14.43 -20.27
N SER A 225 21.43 13.86 -21.31
CA SER A 225 22.05 13.60 -22.62
C SER A 225 22.40 14.86 -23.41
N TRP A 226 21.99 16.04 -22.98
CA TRP A 226 22.24 17.33 -23.62
C TRP A 226 23.36 18.13 -22.91
N LYS A 227 24.11 17.50 -22.00
CA LYS A 227 25.32 18.04 -21.42
C LYS A 227 26.53 17.52 -22.19
#